data_a424667ad33bf94ed1ce7e719174c184
#
_entry.id   a424667ad33bf94ed1ce7e719174c184
#
_cell.length_a   1.000
_cell.length_b   1.000
_cell.length_c   1.000
_cell.angle_alpha   90.00
_cell.angle_beta   90.00
_cell.angle_gamma   90.00
#
_symmetry.space_group_name_H-M   'P 1'
#
loop_
_entity.id
_entity.type
_entity.pdbx_description
1 polymer ?
#
loop_
_entity_poly.entity_id
_entity_poly.type
_entity_poly.pdbx_seq_one_letter_code
_entity_poly.pdbx_strand_id
1 'polypeptide(L)'
;MGPSDHLFRREAGRMVATLTRIFGVHNLALAEDVVQDAFCRALEVWKFQGAPGNPSAWLMTTAKNRAVDILRHERRTRSQALEVLSMSKTSVDPE
;
A
#
# COMPACT_ATOMS: atom_id res chain seq x y z
N MET A 1 14.87 23.65 -3.72
CA MET A 1 14.74 22.28 -4.19
C MET A 1 16.07 21.77 -4.70
N GLY A 2 16.52 20.71 -4.14
CA GLY A 2 17.82 20.19 -4.45
C GLY A 2 17.78 18.93 -5.29
N PRO A 3 18.96 18.41 -5.63
CA PRO A 3 19.08 17.16 -6.39
C PRO A 3 18.37 15.98 -5.73
N SER A 4 18.33 15.96 -4.39
CA SER A 4 17.68 14.87 -3.67
C SER A 4 16.18 14.85 -3.88
N ASP A 5 15.55 16.02 -4.06
CA ASP A 5 14.13 16.13 -4.33
C ASP A 5 13.78 15.51 -5.69
N HIS A 6 14.62 15.76 -6.68
CA HIS A 6 14.45 15.21 -8.00
C HIS A 6 14.63 13.68 -8.00
N LEU A 7 15.66 13.22 -7.30
CA LEU A 7 15.93 11.80 -7.14
C LEU A 7 14.78 11.09 -6.44
N PHE A 8 14.22 11.72 -5.44
CA PHE A 8 13.10 11.24 -4.66
C PHE A 8 11.89 10.99 -5.58
N ARG A 9 11.55 11.96 -6.42
CA ARG A 9 10.43 11.84 -7.34
C ARG A 9 10.62 10.71 -8.34
N ARG A 10 11.83 10.57 -8.84
CA ARG A 10 12.17 9.51 -9.79
C ARG A 10 12.00 8.15 -9.15
N GLU A 11 12.51 7.99 -7.94
CA GLU A 11 12.42 6.74 -7.22
C GLU A 11 10.96 6.40 -6.89
N ALA A 12 10.21 7.38 -6.44
CA ALA A 12 8.79 7.20 -6.13
C ALA A 12 8.02 6.75 -7.37
N GLY A 13 8.29 7.36 -8.51
CA GLY A 13 7.64 7.00 -9.76
C GLY A 13 7.91 5.56 -10.17
N ARG A 14 9.16 5.12 -10.01
CA ARG A 14 9.54 3.75 -10.31
C ARG A 14 8.83 2.76 -9.40
N MET A 15 8.74 3.09 -8.13
CA MET A 15 8.08 2.25 -7.14
C MET A 15 6.59 2.12 -7.44
N VAL A 16 5.93 3.24 -7.76
CA VAL A 16 4.52 3.23 -8.12
C VAL A 16 4.30 2.36 -9.35
N ALA A 17 5.13 2.51 -10.36
CA ALA A 17 5.02 1.71 -11.58
C ALA A 17 5.17 0.22 -11.29
N THR A 18 6.14 -0.13 -10.46
CA THR A 18 6.39 -1.52 -10.10
C THR A 18 5.22 -2.12 -9.33
N LEU A 19 4.72 -1.39 -8.34
CA LEU A 19 3.60 -1.86 -7.52
C LEU A 19 2.32 -1.96 -8.33
N THR A 20 2.11 -1.02 -9.25
CA THR A 20 0.95 -1.06 -10.13
C THR A 20 0.99 -2.29 -11.03
N ARG A 21 2.19 -2.68 -11.46
CA ARG A 21 2.37 -3.89 -12.26
C ARG A 21 2.08 -5.14 -11.44
N ILE A 22 2.48 -5.14 -10.17
CA ILE A 22 2.26 -6.29 -9.28
C ILE A 22 0.79 -6.42 -8.91
N PHE A 23 0.15 -5.33 -8.52
CA PHE A 23 -1.21 -5.35 -7.96
C PHE A 23 -2.31 -5.01 -8.96
N GLY A 24 -1.95 -4.53 -10.14
CA GLY A 24 -2.90 -4.19 -11.18
C GLY A 24 -3.17 -2.70 -11.28
N VAL A 25 -3.59 -2.27 -12.47
CA VAL A 25 -3.84 -0.86 -12.78
C VAL A 25 -4.93 -0.26 -11.92
N HIS A 26 -5.92 -1.07 -11.55
CA HIS A 26 -7.02 -0.60 -10.70
C HIS A 26 -6.55 -0.26 -9.29
N ASN A 27 -5.33 -0.63 -8.92
CA ASN A 27 -4.76 -0.30 -7.63
C ASN A 27 -3.71 0.82 -7.71
N LEU A 28 -3.76 1.64 -8.75
CA LEU A 28 -2.83 2.74 -8.93
C LEU A 28 -2.85 3.71 -7.74
N ALA A 29 -4.05 4.09 -7.29
CA ALA A 29 -4.18 5.00 -6.15
C ALA A 29 -3.57 4.40 -4.90
N LEU A 30 -3.77 3.10 -4.69
CA LEU A 30 -3.17 2.39 -3.55
C LEU A 30 -1.65 2.40 -3.66
N ALA A 31 -1.12 2.16 -4.86
CA ALA A 31 0.32 2.16 -5.08
C ALA A 31 0.92 3.51 -4.72
N GLU A 32 0.28 4.59 -5.14
CA GLU A 32 0.74 5.94 -4.82
C GLU A 32 0.72 6.20 -3.33
N ASP A 33 -0.35 5.79 -2.66
CA ASP A 33 -0.50 6.00 -1.22
C ASP A 33 0.56 5.26 -0.42
N VAL A 34 0.80 3.99 -0.74
CA VAL A 34 1.76 3.20 0.05
C VAL A 34 3.20 3.62 -0.22
N VAL A 35 3.50 4.11 -1.41
CA VAL A 35 4.82 4.66 -1.70
C VAL A 35 5.06 5.91 -0.86
N GLN A 36 4.07 6.79 -0.80
CA GLN A 36 4.14 7.99 0.02
C GLN A 36 4.31 7.64 1.49
N ASP A 37 3.55 6.65 1.98
CA ASP A 37 3.67 6.16 3.35
C ASP A 37 5.07 5.62 3.63
N ALA A 38 5.66 4.89 2.69
CA ALA A 38 6.99 4.33 2.85
C ALA A 38 8.05 5.43 3.01
N PHE A 39 7.96 6.48 2.21
CA PHE A 39 8.87 7.61 2.32
C PHE A 39 8.70 8.37 3.63
N CYS A 40 7.47 8.56 4.07
CA CYS A 40 7.21 9.19 5.35
C CYS A 40 7.78 8.37 6.50
N ARG A 41 7.62 7.07 6.43
CA ARG A 41 8.16 6.16 7.44
C ARG A 41 9.69 6.18 7.43
N ALA A 42 10.29 6.26 6.25
CA ALA A 42 11.74 6.37 6.13
C ALA A 42 12.26 7.61 6.84
N LEU A 43 11.59 8.74 6.66
CA LEU A 43 11.99 9.98 7.31
C LEU A 43 11.98 9.85 8.84
N GLU A 44 11.03 9.11 9.38
CA GLU A 44 10.95 8.89 10.81
C GLU A 44 11.99 7.90 11.32
N VAL A 45 12.07 6.75 10.66
CA VAL A 45 12.92 5.66 11.12
C VAL A 45 14.39 5.96 10.90
N TRP A 46 14.76 6.46 9.73
CA TRP A 46 16.15 6.70 9.38
C TRP A 46 16.76 7.86 10.18
N LYS A 47 15.91 8.71 10.71
CA LYS A 47 16.34 9.82 11.55
C LYS A 47 17.06 9.30 12.80
N PHE A 48 16.60 8.21 13.35
CA PHE A 48 17.15 7.64 14.57
C PHE A 48 18.11 6.49 14.32
N GLN A 49 17.83 5.67 13.33
CA GLN A 49 18.60 4.46 13.06
C GLN A 49 19.57 4.61 11.89
N GLY A 50 19.46 5.71 11.14
CA GLY A 50 20.24 5.89 9.94
C GLY A 50 19.63 5.12 8.78
N ALA A 51 20.10 5.43 7.57
CA ALA A 51 19.62 4.76 6.36
C ALA A 51 20.12 3.33 6.32
N PRO A 52 19.31 2.38 5.82
CA PRO A 52 19.73 1.00 5.68
C PRO A 52 20.77 0.86 4.56
N GLY A 53 21.40 -0.31 4.49
CA GLY A 53 22.40 -0.58 3.47
C GLY A 53 21.85 -0.48 2.05
N ASN A 54 20.58 -0.81 1.87
CA ASN A 54 19.92 -0.67 0.58
C ASN A 54 18.60 0.09 0.76
N PRO A 55 18.65 1.42 0.70
CA PRO A 55 17.44 2.24 0.91
C PRO A 55 16.30 1.93 -0.05
N SER A 56 16.60 1.70 -1.33
CA SER A 56 15.56 1.40 -2.32
C SER A 56 14.81 0.12 -1.99
N ALA A 57 15.54 -0.91 -1.60
CA ALA A 57 14.92 -2.18 -1.22
C ALA A 57 14.07 -2.03 0.02
N TRP A 58 14.55 -1.27 0.99
CA TRP A 58 13.80 -1.01 2.21
C TRP A 58 12.48 -0.30 1.91
N LEU A 59 12.53 0.72 1.06
CA LEU A 59 11.34 1.48 0.67
C LEU A 59 10.34 0.59 -0.06
N MET A 60 10.82 -0.20 -1.01
CA MET A 60 9.95 -1.09 -1.79
C MET A 60 9.30 -2.14 -0.90
N THR A 61 10.06 -2.75 -0.01
CA THR A 61 9.54 -3.75 0.92
C THR A 61 8.48 -3.15 1.83
N THR A 62 8.74 -1.96 2.36
CA THR A 62 7.82 -1.27 3.24
C THR A 62 6.50 -0.94 2.51
N ALA A 63 6.60 -0.40 1.30
CA ALA A 63 5.43 -0.06 0.51
C ALA A 63 4.63 -1.30 0.14
N LYS A 64 5.30 -2.34 -0.30
CA LYS A 64 4.67 -3.60 -0.71
C LYS A 64 3.94 -4.25 0.47
N ASN A 65 4.59 -4.32 1.62
CA ASN A 65 3.98 -4.90 2.82
C ASN A 65 2.74 -4.13 3.24
N ARG A 66 2.81 -2.81 3.16
CA ARG A 66 1.67 -1.97 3.49
C ARG A 66 0.51 -2.22 2.53
N ALA A 67 0.81 -2.33 1.23
CA ALA A 67 -0.20 -2.60 0.22
C ALA A 67 -0.88 -3.95 0.46
N VAL A 68 -0.09 -4.97 0.77
CA VAL A 68 -0.62 -6.30 1.06
C VAL A 68 -1.55 -6.26 2.27
N ASP A 69 -1.14 -5.55 3.32
CA ASP A 69 -1.96 -5.42 4.52
C ASP A 69 -3.30 -4.75 4.23
N ILE A 70 -3.27 -3.67 3.45
CA ILE A 70 -4.49 -2.95 3.07
C ILE A 70 -5.41 -3.84 2.25
N LEU A 71 -4.86 -4.55 1.28
CA LEU A 71 -5.64 -5.42 0.41
C LEU A 71 -6.24 -6.59 1.18
N ARG A 72 -5.50 -7.15 2.13
CA ARG A 72 -6.02 -8.20 3.00
C ARG A 72 -7.16 -7.70 3.86
N HIS A 73 -7.00 -6.51 4.39
CA HIS A 73 -8.03 -5.89 5.22
C HIS A 73 -9.29 -5.64 4.41
N GLU A 74 -9.16 -5.11 3.21
CA GLU A 74 -10.29 -4.86 2.33
C GLU A 74 -11.00 -6.15 1.97
N ARG A 75 -10.24 -7.20 1.70
CA ARG A 75 -10.81 -8.50 1.37
C ARG A 75 -11.62 -9.06 2.53
N ARG A 76 -11.09 -8.96 3.74
CA ARG A 76 -11.79 -9.42 4.93
C ARG A 76 -13.07 -8.63 5.18
N THR A 77 -12.98 -7.32 5.05
CA THR A 77 -14.14 -6.45 5.22
C THR A 77 -15.23 -6.77 4.21
N ARG A 78 -14.83 -7.01 2.97
CA ARG A 78 -15.78 -7.39 1.91
C ARG A 78 -16.43 -8.73 2.20
N SER A 79 -15.66 -9.70 2.62
CA SER A 79 -16.18 -11.02 2.98
C SER A 79 -17.19 -10.93 4.12
N GLN A 80 -16.87 -10.14 5.15
CA GLN A 80 -17.76 -9.94 6.27
C GLN A 80 -19.05 -9.24 5.84
N ALA A 81 -18.93 -8.25 4.98
CA ALA A 81 -20.10 -7.55 4.45
C ALA A 81 -21.01 -8.47 3.65
N LEU A 82 -20.41 -9.31 2.82
CA LEU A 82 -21.16 -10.29 2.03
C LEU A 82 -21.84 -11.33 2.91
N GLU A 83 -21.17 -11.74 3.98
CA GLU A 83 -21.72 -12.67 4.95
C GLU A 83 -22.96 -12.08 5.63
N VAL A 84 -22.83 -10.84 6.08
CA VAL A 84 -23.94 -10.14 6.72
C VAL A 84 -25.12 -9.97 5.76
N LEU A 85 -24.84 -9.60 4.52
CA LEU A 85 -25.88 -9.46 3.51
C LEU A 85 -26.56 -10.79 3.22
N SER A 86 -25.77 -11.85 3.17
CA SER A 86 -26.29 -13.20 2.95
C SER A 86 -27.20 -13.63 4.09
N MET A 87 -26.80 -13.36 5.31
CA MET A 87 -27.59 -13.66 6.50
C MET A 87 -28.88 -12.85 6.53
N SER A 88 -28.79 -11.57 6.17
CA SER A 88 -29.97 -10.69 6.08
C SER A 88 -30.97 -11.20 5.08
N LYS A 89 -30.51 -11.63 3.94
CA LYS A 89 -31.37 -12.19 2.90
C LYS A 89 -32.09 -13.43 3.39
N THR A 90 -31.32 -14.29 4.08
CA THR A 90 -31.86 -15.54 4.59
C THR A 90 -32.96 -15.27 5.62
N SER A 91 -32.71 -14.30 6.50
CA SER A 91 -33.66 -13.99 7.55
C SER A 91 -34.89 -13.24 7.05
N VAL A 92 -34.76 -12.54 5.93
CA VAL A 92 -35.87 -11.79 5.35
C VAL A 92 -36.82 -12.69 4.55
N ASP A 93 -36.31 -13.77 4.02
CA ASP A 93 -37.09 -14.69 3.23
C ASP A 93 -38.01 -15.51 4.14
N PRO A 94 -39.33 -15.25 4.15
CA PRO A 94 -40.21 -15.91 5.07
C PRO A 94 -40.66 -17.30 4.61
N GLU A 95 -40.44 -17.55 3.38
CA GLU A 95 -40.87 -18.81 2.81
C GLU A 95 -39.69 -19.74 2.58
#